data_a7dde04982e1c4751b107a780d066e46
#
_entry.id   a7dde04982e1c4751b107a780d066e46
#
_cell.length_a   1.000
_cell.length_b   1.000
_cell.length_c   1.000
_cell.angle_alpha   90.00
_cell.angle_beta   90.00
_cell.angle_gamma   90.00
#
_symmetry.space_group_name_H-M   'P 1'
#
loop_
_entity.id
_entity.type
_entity.pdbx_description
1 polymer ?
#
loop_
_entity_poly.entity_id
_entity_poly.type
_entity_poly.pdbx_seq_one_letter_code
_entity_poly.pdbx_strand_id
1 'polypeptide(L)'
;MNCFKSPYLAVPAALACLGLAAQSIAPDEMRAWTVPYVPPSPVTLRTQVDLVEVPVVVRDGQRRTVAGLTRDDFEIYDAGKKQTITAFSVQSFTPPGDAAGGPKPPADAAEPKSQPRPRFVALCFDNLHMDAAALEPAKEAAERFVKTSMAPGDSVVVVTTGESNSAEFTGDVPKLVEQIAKVTPAPQGNTDDPYMCPHIRPYEAYQISSGLDPGDQVLQAKTAECAGCSHHPCPETVVRGIAEMIWDHTLSYSKNTLRVIESLVDGMANLPGQRMILMTSGGFLTGVRQTNLDLLMTKALHAEVVINTLDARGLFYVGPRSSQGVSLLSDSMAAVADGTGGTFYHNNNDLERGFRELGMMPETTYLLGFAPSEVVADGRFHSLKVRLAAGKPYSLQARLGYTAPSANAATLVSPLSKLESEVIASDTITDLPAWFTWEQWAGPPGITMVAHLDVSRLRFETSQDRRKQKLTIVAVLLDSRGGFVTGKRGELELNFTEATFAQLAKTGYTAAMTLKAPPGTYSVRAVAQDALEGKLAAAGGAVQVK
;
A
#
# COMPACT_ATOMS: atom_id res chain seq x y z
N MET A 1 33.46 -4.23 66.44
CA MET A 1 33.31 -3.34 67.62
C MET A 1 32.01 -2.60 67.47
N ASN A 2 31.11 -2.83 68.42
CA ASN A 2 29.94 -2.07 68.85
C ASN A 2 28.87 -1.63 67.84
N CYS A 3 27.74 -2.33 67.81
CA CYS A 3 26.55 -2.21 68.68
C CYS A 3 25.97 -0.80 68.79
N PHE A 4 24.76 -0.59 68.24
CA PHE A 4 23.65 -0.13 69.08
C PHE A 4 22.31 -0.56 68.47
N LYS A 5 21.51 -1.21 69.31
CA LYS A 5 20.09 -1.61 69.13
C LYS A 5 19.14 -0.42 69.37
N SER A 6 18.02 -0.38 68.68
CA SER A 6 16.72 -0.23 69.37
C SER A 6 15.54 -0.31 68.39
N PRO A 7 14.38 -0.74 68.83
CA PRO A 7 13.35 -1.41 68.05
C PRO A 7 12.13 -0.51 67.84
N TYR A 8 11.49 -0.63 66.69
CA TYR A 8 10.08 -0.27 66.56
C TYR A 8 9.32 -1.34 65.80
N LEU A 9 8.24 -1.75 66.37
CA LEU A 9 7.29 -2.73 65.86
C LEU A 9 6.81 -2.34 64.46
N ALA A 10 6.96 -3.25 63.50
CA ALA A 10 6.28 -3.18 62.23
C ALA A 10 5.22 -4.27 62.20
N VAL A 11 3.97 -3.84 62.06
CA VAL A 11 2.80 -4.64 61.73
C VAL A 11 2.97 -5.14 60.33
N PRO A 12 2.82 -6.44 60.02
CA PRO A 12 2.86 -6.90 58.65
C PRO A 12 1.51 -6.60 57.97
N ALA A 13 1.49 -5.58 57.13
CA ALA A 13 0.46 -5.42 56.13
C ALA A 13 0.63 -6.54 55.08
N ALA A 14 -0.17 -7.56 55.19
CA ALA A 14 -0.32 -8.57 54.15
C ALA A 14 -0.91 -7.91 52.89
N LEU A 15 -0.04 -7.47 51.98
CA LEU A 15 -0.43 -7.20 50.62
C LEU A 15 -0.78 -8.57 49.99
N ALA A 16 -2.07 -8.83 49.89
CA ALA A 16 -2.59 -9.88 49.04
C ALA A 16 -2.33 -9.45 47.59
N CYS A 17 -1.21 -9.86 47.03
CA CYS A 17 -1.02 -9.91 45.59
C CYS A 17 -2.03 -10.93 45.04
N LEU A 18 -3.23 -10.43 44.66
CA LEU A 18 -4.08 -11.12 43.74
C LEU A 18 -3.32 -11.18 42.38
N GLY A 19 -2.54 -12.24 42.22
CA GLY A 19 -1.97 -12.61 40.95
C GLY A 19 -3.13 -12.86 39.99
N LEU A 20 -3.37 -11.92 39.09
CA LEU A 20 -4.02 -12.25 37.84
C LEU A 20 -3.14 -13.32 37.16
N ALA A 21 -3.55 -14.59 37.28
CA ALA A 21 -2.94 -15.67 36.54
C ALA A 21 -3.09 -15.31 35.04
N ALA A 22 -2.01 -14.90 34.41
CA ALA A 22 -1.95 -14.78 32.97
C ALA A 22 -2.33 -16.13 32.40
N GLN A 23 -3.44 -16.20 31.70
CA GLN A 23 -3.94 -17.43 31.06
C GLN A 23 -2.92 -17.78 29.96
N SER A 24 -2.08 -18.77 30.21
CA SER A 24 -1.14 -19.28 29.20
C SER A 24 -1.90 -20.21 28.24
N ILE A 25 -2.49 -19.63 27.22
CA ILE A 25 -3.08 -20.38 26.09
C ILE A 25 -1.94 -20.76 25.16
N ALA A 26 -1.92 -22.00 24.67
CA ALA A 26 -0.87 -22.44 23.76
C ALA A 26 -0.90 -21.62 22.43
N PRO A 27 0.25 -21.29 21.85
CA PRO A 27 0.34 -20.46 20.65
C PRO A 27 -0.37 -21.04 19.40
N ASP A 28 -0.62 -22.35 19.38
CA ASP A 28 -1.38 -23.05 18.33
C ASP A 28 -2.89 -23.03 18.56
N GLU A 29 -3.34 -22.68 19.76
CA GLU A 29 -4.73 -22.58 20.12
C GLU A 29 -5.33 -21.18 19.91
N MET A 30 -4.47 -20.15 19.82
CA MET A 30 -4.91 -18.79 19.61
C MET A 30 -3.89 -17.97 18.86
N ARG A 31 -4.39 -17.21 17.88
CA ARG A 31 -3.62 -16.20 17.17
C ARG A 31 -4.38 -14.88 17.20
N ALA A 32 -3.68 -13.80 17.54
CA ALA A 32 -4.23 -12.45 17.54
C ALA A 32 -3.26 -11.50 16.86
N TRP A 33 -3.76 -10.67 15.96
CA TRP A 33 -2.99 -9.58 15.36
C TRP A 33 -3.85 -8.34 15.18
N THR A 34 -3.22 -7.18 15.10
CA THR A 34 -3.91 -5.92 14.92
C THR A 34 -3.28 -5.12 13.79
N VAL A 35 -4.12 -4.43 13.02
CA VAL A 35 -3.72 -3.48 11.97
C VAL A 35 -4.36 -2.12 12.24
N PRO A 36 -3.76 -1.01 11.80
CA PRO A 36 -4.43 0.28 11.79
C PRO A 36 -5.76 0.19 11.05
N TYR A 37 -6.79 0.85 11.57
CA TYR A 37 -8.11 0.91 10.95
C TYR A 37 -8.56 2.35 10.83
N VAL A 38 -9.12 2.66 9.68
CA VAL A 38 -9.81 3.92 9.41
C VAL A 38 -11.20 3.56 8.91
N PRO A 39 -12.27 4.07 9.53
CA PRO A 39 -13.61 3.81 9.06
C PRO A 39 -13.76 4.34 7.64
N PRO A 40 -14.47 3.64 6.74
CA PRO A 40 -14.86 4.19 5.48
C PRO A 40 -15.64 5.49 5.76
N SER A 41 -15.38 6.54 4.98
CA SER A 41 -16.10 7.81 5.12
C SER A 41 -17.61 7.55 5.11
N PRO A 42 -18.41 8.22 5.97
CA PRO A 42 -19.84 8.03 5.96
C PRO A 42 -20.35 8.29 4.55
N VAL A 43 -20.85 7.24 3.91
CA VAL A 43 -21.47 7.34 2.61
C VAL A 43 -22.71 8.20 2.82
N THR A 44 -22.62 9.47 2.50
CA THR A 44 -23.82 10.26 2.24
C THR A 44 -24.66 9.40 1.31
N LEU A 45 -25.91 9.09 1.69
CA LEU A 45 -26.88 8.40 0.85
C LEU A 45 -26.99 9.17 -0.48
N ARG A 46 -26.11 8.82 -1.41
CA ARG A 46 -26.24 9.19 -2.81
C ARG A 46 -27.09 8.09 -3.42
N THR A 47 -28.24 8.48 -3.96
CA THR A 47 -28.90 7.72 -5.02
C THR A 47 -27.77 7.18 -5.91
N GLN A 48 -27.68 5.89 -6.03
CA GLN A 48 -26.61 5.19 -6.74
C GLN A 48 -26.62 5.61 -8.21
N VAL A 49 -25.85 6.65 -8.51
CA VAL A 49 -25.28 6.85 -9.83
C VAL A 49 -23.86 6.36 -9.66
N ASP A 50 -23.49 5.25 -10.28
CA ASP A 50 -22.12 4.74 -10.31
C ASP A 50 -21.25 5.76 -11.04
N LEU A 51 -20.80 6.77 -10.30
CA LEU A 51 -19.97 7.84 -10.83
C LEU A 51 -18.54 7.36 -10.94
N VAL A 52 -18.03 7.24 -12.15
CA VAL A 52 -16.62 6.96 -12.41
C VAL A 52 -15.84 8.27 -12.30
N GLU A 53 -15.06 8.43 -11.23
CA GLU A 53 -14.20 9.60 -11.03
C GLU A 53 -12.84 9.38 -11.70
N VAL A 54 -12.40 10.33 -12.51
CA VAL A 54 -11.15 10.28 -13.26
C VAL A 54 -10.30 11.49 -12.89
N PRO A 55 -9.27 11.31 -12.05
CA PRO A 55 -8.31 12.36 -11.80
C PRO A 55 -7.46 12.61 -13.05
N VAL A 56 -7.30 13.88 -13.40
CA VAL A 56 -6.58 14.32 -14.59
C VAL A 56 -5.60 15.42 -14.23
N VAL A 57 -4.33 15.22 -14.60
CA VAL A 57 -3.29 16.24 -14.51
C VAL A 57 -2.95 16.70 -15.92
N VAL A 58 -2.97 18.01 -16.14
CA VAL A 58 -2.60 18.63 -17.42
C VAL A 58 -1.30 19.37 -17.24
N ARG A 59 -0.33 19.14 -18.14
CA ARG A 59 1.01 19.76 -18.09
C ARG A 59 1.34 20.48 -19.40
N ASP A 60 2.03 21.61 -19.28
CA ASP A 60 2.59 22.35 -20.44
C ASP A 60 3.88 21.68 -20.96
N GLY A 61 4.44 22.22 -22.03
CA GLY A 61 5.71 21.76 -22.61
C GLY A 61 6.92 21.83 -21.67
N GLN A 62 6.81 22.54 -20.54
CA GLN A 62 7.83 22.62 -19.49
C GLN A 62 7.47 21.71 -18.29
N ARG A 63 6.47 20.81 -18.46
CA ARG A 63 5.97 19.88 -17.44
C ARG A 63 5.32 20.52 -16.21
N ARG A 64 4.99 21.82 -16.24
CA ARG A 64 4.27 22.50 -15.17
C ARG A 64 2.78 22.21 -15.31
N THR A 65 2.07 22.11 -14.18
CA THR A 65 0.63 21.90 -14.18
C THR A 65 -0.10 23.13 -14.74
N VAL A 66 -1.07 22.89 -15.60
CA VAL A 66 -1.88 23.94 -16.23
C VAL A 66 -3.13 24.14 -15.38
N ALA A 67 -3.33 25.33 -14.84
CA ALA A 67 -4.53 25.73 -14.11
C ALA A 67 -5.55 26.45 -15.02
N GLY A 68 -6.78 26.61 -14.52
CA GLY A 68 -7.82 27.42 -15.17
C GLY A 68 -8.55 26.73 -16.32
N LEU A 69 -8.42 25.40 -16.47
CA LEU A 69 -9.26 24.64 -17.40
C LEU A 69 -10.63 24.39 -16.79
N THR A 70 -11.64 24.36 -17.64
CA THR A 70 -13.04 24.15 -17.30
C THR A 70 -13.50 22.76 -17.74
N ARG A 71 -14.67 22.33 -17.32
CA ARG A 71 -15.28 21.06 -17.73
C ARG A 71 -15.32 20.91 -19.26
N ASP A 72 -15.59 21.98 -19.98
CA ASP A 72 -15.77 21.97 -21.44
C ASP A 72 -14.43 21.82 -22.20
N ASP A 73 -13.30 21.98 -21.50
CA ASP A 73 -11.97 21.71 -22.06
C ASP A 73 -11.63 20.20 -22.11
N PHE A 74 -12.48 19.33 -21.53
CA PHE A 74 -12.22 17.89 -21.45
C PHE A 74 -13.25 17.05 -22.18
N GLU A 75 -12.80 15.96 -22.75
CA GLU A 75 -13.61 14.90 -23.32
C GLU A 75 -13.21 13.56 -22.74
N ILE A 76 -14.18 12.77 -22.27
CA ILE A 76 -13.97 11.41 -21.77
C ILE A 76 -14.60 10.42 -22.75
N TYR A 77 -13.89 9.35 -23.04
CA TYR A 77 -14.35 8.23 -23.84
C TYR A 77 -14.22 6.95 -23.01
N ASP A 78 -15.30 6.19 -22.89
CA ASP A 78 -15.38 4.88 -22.26
C ASP A 78 -15.56 3.83 -23.36
N ALA A 79 -14.62 2.89 -23.50
CA ALA A 79 -14.59 1.90 -24.58
C ALA A 79 -14.81 2.51 -25.98
N GLY A 80 -14.29 3.73 -26.20
CA GLY A 80 -14.43 4.49 -27.46
C GLY A 80 -15.71 5.30 -27.60
N LYS A 81 -16.69 5.16 -26.69
CA LYS A 81 -17.92 5.97 -26.69
C LYS A 81 -17.72 7.23 -25.85
N LYS A 82 -18.03 8.41 -26.40
CA LYS A 82 -17.97 9.68 -25.68
C LYS A 82 -18.97 9.70 -24.52
N GLN A 83 -18.51 10.08 -23.33
CA GLN A 83 -19.32 10.20 -22.11
C GLN A 83 -19.56 11.66 -21.75
N THR A 84 -20.68 11.92 -21.09
CA THR A 84 -20.98 13.25 -20.56
C THR A 84 -20.36 13.42 -19.18
N ILE A 85 -19.52 14.45 -19.01
CA ILE A 85 -18.95 14.80 -17.70
C ILE A 85 -20.06 15.39 -16.83
N THR A 86 -20.50 14.65 -15.82
CA THR A 86 -21.58 15.03 -14.91
C THR A 86 -21.09 15.68 -13.62
N ALA A 87 -19.84 15.41 -13.22
CA ALA A 87 -19.17 16.05 -12.09
C ALA A 87 -17.82 16.61 -12.54
N PHE A 88 -17.47 17.79 -12.03
CA PHE A 88 -16.21 18.46 -12.31
C PHE A 88 -15.78 19.23 -11.07
N SER A 89 -14.56 18.99 -10.61
CA SER A 89 -13.93 19.79 -9.56
C SER A 89 -12.46 19.99 -9.84
N VAL A 90 -11.90 21.06 -9.29
CA VAL A 90 -10.48 21.39 -9.42
C VAL A 90 -9.87 21.33 -8.03
N GLN A 91 -8.87 20.49 -7.86
CA GLN A 91 -8.09 20.42 -6.64
C GLN A 91 -6.78 21.17 -6.88
N SER A 92 -6.57 22.27 -6.13
CA SER A 92 -5.34 23.06 -6.20
C SER A 92 -4.54 22.88 -4.92
N PHE A 93 -3.25 22.65 -5.08
CA PHE A 93 -2.29 22.54 -3.98
C PHE A 93 -1.26 23.65 -4.12
N THR A 94 -1.07 24.46 -3.10
CA THR A 94 -0.02 25.47 -3.05
C THR A 94 1.15 24.92 -2.24
N PRO A 95 2.34 24.74 -2.82
CA PRO A 95 3.51 24.29 -2.07
C PRO A 95 3.86 25.27 -0.94
N PRO A 96 4.35 24.78 0.20
CA PRO A 96 4.89 25.65 1.23
C PRO A 96 6.14 26.36 0.70
N GLY A 97 6.05 27.66 0.42
CA GLY A 97 7.16 28.50 -0.07
C GLY A 97 6.78 29.53 -1.12
N ASP A 98 5.76 29.32 -1.92
CA ASP A 98 5.38 30.21 -3.02
C ASP A 98 4.18 31.14 -2.69
N ALA A 99 4.00 31.54 -1.44
CA ALA A 99 2.93 32.45 -1.04
C ALA A 99 3.15 33.92 -1.45
N ALA A 100 4.10 34.21 -2.34
CA ALA A 100 4.38 35.56 -2.82
C ALA A 100 4.20 35.65 -4.34
N GLY A 101 3.01 36.02 -4.82
CA GLY A 101 2.88 36.63 -6.14
C GLY A 101 1.88 36.06 -7.15
N GLY A 102 0.89 35.26 -6.76
CA GLY A 102 -0.18 34.84 -7.68
C GLY A 102 -1.39 35.79 -7.68
N PRO A 103 -2.14 35.95 -8.81
CA PRO A 103 -3.34 36.75 -8.84
C PRO A 103 -4.41 36.17 -7.89
N LYS A 104 -4.95 37.04 -7.04
CA LYS A 104 -6.03 36.73 -6.08
C LYS A 104 -7.29 36.29 -6.83
N PRO A 105 -7.91 35.16 -6.53
CA PRO A 105 -9.18 34.76 -7.14
C PRO A 105 -10.29 35.76 -6.84
N PRO A 106 -11.33 35.89 -7.69
CA PRO A 106 -12.47 36.77 -7.45
C PRO A 106 -13.22 36.39 -6.18
N ALA A 107 -13.73 37.39 -5.44
CA ALA A 107 -14.23 37.29 -4.07
C ALA A 107 -15.58 36.60 -3.89
N ASP A 108 -16.23 36.05 -4.93
CA ASP A 108 -17.59 35.52 -4.86
C ASP A 108 -17.75 34.01 -4.95
N ALA A 109 -16.65 33.25 -4.86
CA ALA A 109 -16.70 31.80 -4.70
C ALA A 109 -16.26 31.44 -3.27
N ALA A 110 -17.20 31.46 -2.32
CA ALA A 110 -17.01 30.88 -0.99
C ALA A 110 -16.98 29.35 -1.10
N GLU A 111 -15.87 28.81 -1.58
CA GLU A 111 -15.60 27.37 -1.47
C GLU A 111 -15.22 27.04 -0.02
N PRO A 112 -15.74 25.93 0.54
CA PRO A 112 -15.28 25.47 1.84
C PRO A 112 -13.79 25.21 1.73
N LYS A 113 -12.98 25.84 2.59
CA LYS A 113 -11.55 25.56 2.73
C LYS A 113 -11.39 24.05 2.95
N SER A 114 -11.12 23.31 1.88
CA SER A 114 -10.84 21.89 1.97
C SER A 114 -9.55 21.74 2.79
N GLN A 115 -9.67 21.11 3.95
CA GLN A 115 -8.48 20.70 4.70
C GLN A 115 -7.61 19.82 3.80
N PRO A 116 -6.29 19.99 3.81
CA PRO A 116 -5.40 19.15 3.01
C PRO A 116 -5.66 17.68 3.38
N ARG A 117 -6.04 16.87 2.38
CA ARG A 117 -6.24 15.44 2.59
C ARG A 117 -4.89 14.80 2.94
N PRO A 118 -4.83 13.87 3.90
CA PRO A 118 -3.59 13.17 4.21
C PRO A 118 -3.05 12.47 2.96
N ARG A 119 -1.75 12.43 2.82
CA ARG A 119 -1.05 11.78 1.72
C ARG A 119 -0.17 10.66 2.24
N PHE A 120 -0.30 9.50 1.63
CA PHE A 120 0.48 8.31 1.94
C PHE A 120 1.40 7.98 0.76
N VAL A 121 2.71 7.99 1.00
CA VAL A 121 3.73 7.75 -0.02
C VAL A 121 4.55 6.53 0.38
N ALA A 122 4.59 5.51 -0.46
CA ALA A 122 5.53 4.40 -0.31
C ALA A 122 6.74 4.63 -1.22
N LEU A 123 7.91 4.85 -0.62
CA LEU A 123 9.19 4.84 -1.33
C LEU A 123 9.64 3.39 -1.47
N CYS A 124 9.44 2.80 -2.64
CA CYS A 124 9.76 1.41 -2.94
C CYS A 124 11.08 1.34 -3.71
N PHE A 125 12.13 0.84 -3.06
CA PHE A 125 13.42 0.58 -3.70
C PHE A 125 13.47 -0.86 -4.20
N ASP A 126 13.56 -1.01 -5.51
CA ASP A 126 13.72 -2.32 -6.15
C ASP A 126 15.18 -2.77 -6.09
N ASN A 127 15.62 -3.07 -4.88
CA ASN A 127 17.00 -3.46 -4.60
C ASN A 127 17.38 -4.85 -5.15
N LEU A 128 16.42 -5.60 -5.71
CA LEU A 128 16.68 -6.81 -6.50
C LEU A 128 17.21 -6.51 -7.90
N HIS A 129 16.84 -5.33 -8.46
CA HIS A 129 17.20 -4.94 -9.83
C HIS A 129 18.07 -3.68 -9.88
N MET A 130 18.67 -3.28 -8.75
CA MET A 130 19.64 -2.20 -8.68
C MET A 130 20.93 -2.70 -8.05
N ASP A 131 22.05 -2.40 -8.70
CA ASP A 131 23.37 -2.51 -8.10
C ASP A 131 23.69 -1.30 -7.20
N ALA A 132 24.86 -1.31 -6.55
CA ALA A 132 25.26 -0.21 -5.68
C ALA A 132 25.43 1.12 -6.46
N ALA A 133 25.83 1.07 -7.72
CA ALA A 133 26.05 2.26 -8.54
C ALA A 133 24.73 2.98 -8.88
N ALA A 134 23.62 2.24 -9.07
CA ALA A 134 22.30 2.80 -9.28
C ALA A 134 21.61 3.16 -7.96
N LEU A 135 21.81 2.34 -6.91
CA LEU A 135 21.12 2.49 -5.64
C LEU A 135 21.60 3.70 -4.83
N GLU A 136 22.91 3.94 -4.72
CA GLU A 136 23.42 5.03 -3.88
C GLU A 136 22.96 6.43 -4.31
N PRO A 137 23.01 6.82 -5.61
CA PRO A 137 22.42 8.09 -6.04
C PRO A 137 20.92 8.18 -5.81
N ALA A 138 20.19 7.05 -5.93
CA ALA A 138 18.77 7.01 -5.67
C ALA A 138 18.43 7.22 -4.17
N LYS A 139 19.23 6.66 -3.26
CA LYS A 139 19.12 6.90 -1.81
C LYS A 139 19.37 8.37 -1.47
N GLU A 140 20.43 8.96 -2.00
CA GLU A 140 20.74 10.39 -1.80
C GLU A 140 19.60 11.29 -2.26
N ALA A 141 19.01 10.98 -3.42
CA ALA A 141 17.88 11.73 -3.96
C ALA A 141 16.63 11.58 -3.11
N ALA A 142 16.34 10.36 -2.62
CA ALA A 142 15.23 10.08 -1.73
C ALA A 142 15.39 10.76 -0.36
N GLU A 143 16.60 10.78 0.20
CA GLU A 143 16.88 11.52 1.43
C GLU A 143 16.63 13.01 1.28
N ARG A 144 17.07 13.61 0.18
CA ARG A 144 16.79 15.03 -0.10
C ARG A 144 15.29 15.26 -0.24
N PHE A 145 14.57 14.38 -0.93
CA PHE A 145 13.12 14.46 -1.07
C PHE A 145 12.42 14.48 0.30
N VAL A 146 12.73 13.53 1.21
CA VAL A 146 12.08 13.51 2.53
C VAL A 146 12.45 14.69 3.41
N LYS A 147 13.67 15.26 3.24
CA LYS A 147 14.15 16.44 3.99
C LYS A 147 13.55 17.75 3.50
N THR A 148 13.23 17.87 2.19
CA THR A 148 12.92 19.17 1.58
C THR A 148 11.56 19.26 0.91
N SER A 149 10.94 18.11 0.57
CA SER A 149 9.74 18.07 -0.30
C SER A 149 8.52 17.42 0.35
N MET A 150 8.65 16.86 1.57
CA MET A 150 7.50 16.39 2.34
C MET A 150 6.68 17.57 2.85
N ALA A 151 5.36 17.48 2.68
CA ALA A 151 4.42 18.45 3.24
C ALA A 151 4.00 18.05 4.68
N PRO A 152 3.60 19.03 5.51
CA PRO A 152 2.98 18.72 6.81
C PRO A 152 1.74 17.83 6.61
N GLY A 153 1.71 16.69 7.30
CA GLY A 153 0.62 15.70 7.17
C GLY A 153 0.92 14.55 6.19
N ASP A 154 2.04 14.59 5.47
CA ASP A 154 2.50 13.44 4.70
C ASP A 154 2.91 12.29 5.63
N SER A 155 2.57 11.10 5.23
CA SER A 155 3.00 9.84 5.87
C SER A 155 3.76 9.01 4.83
N VAL A 156 5.02 8.72 5.12
CA VAL A 156 5.92 8.02 4.19
C VAL A 156 6.33 6.67 4.78
N VAL A 157 6.48 5.67 3.93
CA VAL A 157 7.06 4.36 4.27
C VAL A 157 8.19 4.05 3.31
N VAL A 158 9.27 3.45 3.80
CA VAL A 158 10.39 2.95 2.98
C VAL A 158 10.31 1.44 2.91
N VAL A 159 10.30 0.88 1.69
CA VAL A 159 10.17 -0.56 1.43
C VAL A 159 11.19 -0.99 0.39
N THR A 160 11.70 -2.20 0.51
CA THR A 160 12.59 -2.85 -0.46
C THR A 160 11.94 -4.10 -1.05
N THR A 161 12.32 -4.48 -2.27
CA THR A 161 11.77 -5.67 -2.94
C THR A 161 12.47 -6.97 -2.55
N GLY A 162 13.70 -6.89 -2.04
CA GLY A 162 14.53 -8.06 -1.67
C GLY A 162 14.36 -8.57 -0.25
N GLU A 163 13.73 -7.80 0.63
CA GLU A 163 13.57 -8.14 2.05
C GLU A 163 12.13 -8.01 2.52
N SER A 164 11.75 -8.83 3.50
CA SER A 164 10.43 -8.67 4.14
C SER A 164 10.49 -7.54 5.17
N ASN A 165 9.94 -6.39 4.83
CA ASN A 165 9.92 -5.22 5.70
C ASN A 165 8.60 -5.09 6.45
N SER A 166 8.66 -5.02 7.77
CA SER A 166 7.59 -4.51 8.61
C SER A 166 7.73 -2.98 8.73
N ALA A 167 7.49 -2.26 7.65
CA ALA A 167 7.62 -0.82 7.64
C ALA A 167 6.27 -0.15 7.97
N GLU A 168 6.31 0.88 8.82
CA GLU A 168 5.14 1.69 9.18
C GLU A 168 5.21 3.06 8.51
N PHE A 169 4.06 3.59 8.09
CA PHE A 169 3.96 4.97 7.61
C PHE A 169 4.28 5.95 8.74
N THR A 170 5.15 6.90 8.48
CA THR A 170 5.57 7.92 9.44
C THR A 170 5.81 9.27 8.79
N GLY A 171 5.57 10.38 9.53
CA GLY A 171 6.00 11.73 9.16
C GLY A 171 7.34 12.13 9.76
N ASP A 172 8.01 11.23 10.48
CA ASP A 172 9.29 11.48 11.16
C ASP A 172 10.45 11.41 10.16
N VAL A 173 10.91 12.58 9.69
CA VAL A 173 11.99 12.70 8.70
C VAL A 173 13.30 12.03 9.17
N PRO A 174 13.82 12.23 10.39
CA PRO A 174 14.98 11.51 10.89
C PRO A 174 14.86 9.98 10.78
N LYS A 175 13.71 9.41 11.14
CA LYS A 175 13.45 7.97 11.03
C LYS A 175 13.46 7.51 9.58
N LEU A 176 12.88 8.29 8.67
CA LEU A 176 12.88 7.98 7.23
C LEU A 176 14.30 7.99 6.65
N VAL A 177 15.10 8.98 7.00
CA VAL A 177 16.51 9.06 6.57
C VAL A 177 17.30 7.85 7.06
N GLU A 178 17.10 7.43 8.31
CA GLU A 178 17.72 6.21 8.84
C GLU A 178 17.30 4.95 8.07
N GLN A 179 16.01 4.85 7.72
CA GLN A 179 15.49 3.72 6.94
C GLN A 179 16.07 3.70 5.52
N ILE A 180 16.14 4.85 4.84
CA ILE A 180 16.75 4.97 3.50
C ILE A 180 18.23 4.59 3.54
N ALA A 181 18.97 5.04 4.54
CA ALA A 181 20.39 4.72 4.69
C ALA A 181 20.65 3.21 4.82
N LYS A 182 19.72 2.46 5.43
CA LYS A 182 19.83 0.99 5.61
C LYS A 182 19.54 0.19 4.35
N VAL A 183 18.99 0.80 3.30
CA VAL A 183 18.74 0.10 2.04
C VAL A 183 20.06 -0.33 1.40
N THR A 184 20.20 -1.61 1.13
CA THR A 184 21.37 -2.20 0.47
C THR A 184 20.94 -2.97 -0.77
N PRO A 185 21.81 -3.16 -1.78
CA PRO A 185 21.53 -4.08 -2.86
C PRO A 185 21.23 -5.48 -2.29
N ALA A 186 20.18 -6.12 -2.76
CA ALA A 186 19.94 -7.50 -2.39
C ALA A 186 21.04 -8.39 -2.97
N PRO A 187 21.42 -9.50 -2.29
CA PRO A 187 22.36 -10.44 -2.84
C PRO A 187 21.81 -10.99 -4.17
N GLN A 188 22.31 -10.47 -5.26
CA GLN A 188 22.03 -11.06 -6.57
C GLN A 188 22.78 -12.37 -6.62
N GLY A 189 22.05 -13.49 -6.84
CA GLY A 189 22.73 -14.72 -7.13
C GLY A 189 23.65 -14.52 -8.35
N ASN A 190 24.70 -15.27 -8.47
CA ASN A 190 25.85 -15.19 -9.41
C ASN A 190 25.57 -14.84 -10.89
N THR A 191 24.48 -14.17 -11.22
CA THR A 191 24.14 -13.80 -12.62
C THR A 191 25.05 -12.71 -13.19
N ASP A 192 25.70 -11.90 -12.31
CA ASP A 192 26.68 -10.88 -12.67
C ASP A 192 28.11 -11.22 -12.20
N ASP A 193 28.37 -12.50 -11.93
CA ASP A 193 29.73 -12.95 -11.61
C ASP A 193 30.62 -12.77 -12.84
N PRO A 194 31.62 -11.85 -12.79
CA PRO A 194 32.53 -11.64 -13.90
C PRO A 194 33.37 -12.88 -14.24
N TYR A 195 33.38 -13.88 -13.37
CA TYR A 195 34.06 -15.16 -13.59
C TYR A 195 33.12 -16.24 -14.19
N MET A 196 31.82 -15.92 -14.37
CA MET A 196 30.90 -16.85 -15.02
C MET A 196 31.25 -17.01 -16.51
N CYS A 197 31.38 -18.25 -16.95
CA CYS A 197 31.75 -18.62 -18.32
C CYS A 197 30.69 -19.57 -18.91
N PRO A 198 29.98 -19.19 -19.98
CA PRO A 198 29.98 -17.86 -20.61
C PRO A 198 29.22 -16.81 -19.79
N HIS A 199 29.52 -15.54 -20.00
CA HIS A 199 28.78 -14.45 -19.37
C HIS A 199 27.51 -14.17 -20.19
N ILE A 200 26.35 -14.63 -19.67
CA ILE A 200 25.03 -14.47 -20.30
C ILE A 200 24.23 -13.43 -19.53
N ARG A 201 23.85 -12.35 -20.17
CA ARG A 201 22.98 -11.32 -19.58
C ARG A 201 21.53 -11.79 -19.52
N PRO A 202 20.71 -11.27 -18.60
CA PRO A 202 19.29 -11.66 -18.47
C PRO A 202 18.50 -11.60 -19.77
N TYR A 203 18.74 -10.58 -20.61
CA TYR A 203 18.06 -10.47 -21.90
C TYR A 203 18.54 -11.51 -22.93
N GLU A 204 19.85 -11.81 -22.97
CA GLU A 204 20.40 -12.87 -23.79
C GLU A 204 19.86 -14.24 -23.36
N ALA A 205 19.75 -14.44 -22.04
CA ALA A 205 19.13 -15.63 -21.46
C ALA A 205 17.65 -15.76 -21.91
N TYR A 206 16.90 -14.67 -21.89
CA TYR A 206 15.53 -14.62 -22.41
C TYR A 206 15.45 -15.00 -23.88
N GLN A 207 16.32 -14.44 -24.73
CA GLN A 207 16.33 -14.76 -26.17
C GLN A 207 16.60 -16.24 -26.42
N ILE A 208 17.61 -16.81 -25.75
CA ILE A 208 17.97 -18.23 -25.90
C ILE A 208 16.86 -19.15 -25.39
N SER A 209 16.31 -18.85 -24.20
CA SER A 209 15.31 -19.70 -23.53
C SER A 209 13.93 -19.63 -24.15
N SER A 210 13.56 -18.48 -24.73
CA SER A 210 12.24 -18.29 -25.36
C SER A 210 12.21 -18.61 -26.87
N GLY A 211 13.34 -18.97 -27.47
CA GLY A 211 13.44 -19.22 -28.93
C GLY A 211 13.28 -17.93 -29.77
N LEU A 212 13.50 -16.77 -29.15
CA LEU A 212 13.44 -15.45 -29.82
C LEU A 212 14.81 -15.01 -30.35
N ASP A 213 15.80 -15.91 -30.40
CA ASP A 213 17.13 -15.68 -30.94
C ASP A 213 17.14 -15.98 -32.45
N PRO A 214 17.11 -14.98 -33.35
CA PRO A 214 17.03 -15.23 -34.79
C PRO A 214 18.25 -15.97 -35.29
N GLY A 215 18.05 -17.19 -35.74
CA GLY A 215 19.12 -18.05 -36.29
C GLY A 215 20.12 -18.49 -35.19
N ASP A 216 19.72 -18.57 -33.93
CA ASP A 216 20.55 -18.98 -32.81
C ASP A 216 21.87 -18.15 -32.65
N GLN A 217 21.87 -16.89 -33.09
CA GLN A 217 23.10 -16.07 -33.14
C GLN A 217 23.68 -15.79 -31.75
N VAL A 218 22.82 -15.51 -30.78
CA VAL A 218 23.23 -15.27 -29.38
C VAL A 218 23.76 -16.57 -28.79
N LEU A 219 23.06 -17.68 -29.01
CA LEU A 219 23.49 -19.00 -28.56
C LEU A 219 24.85 -19.39 -29.13
N GLN A 220 25.06 -19.23 -30.45
CA GLN A 220 26.34 -19.53 -31.11
C GLN A 220 27.47 -18.65 -30.58
N ALA A 221 27.22 -17.35 -30.37
CA ALA A 221 28.21 -16.43 -29.80
C ALA A 221 28.59 -16.84 -28.37
N LYS A 222 27.61 -17.22 -27.53
CA LYS A 222 27.85 -17.66 -26.16
C LYS A 222 28.51 -19.03 -26.07
N THR A 223 28.24 -19.90 -27.02
CA THR A 223 28.93 -21.20 -27.16
C THR A 223 30.41 -21.00 -27.50
N ALA A 224 30.71 -20.08 -28.42
CA ALA A 224 32.09 -19.73 -28.77
C ALA A 224 32.82 -19.06 -27.57
N GLU A 225 32.16 -18.17 -26.85
CA GLU A 225 32.68 -17.54 -25.60
C GLU A 225 32.98 -18.61 -24.55
N CYS A 226 32.04 -19.52 -24.31
CA CYS A 226 32.20 -20.62 -23.38
C CYS A 226 33.38 -21.51 -23.69
N ALA A 227 33.58 -21.88 -24.94
CA ALA A 227 34.70 -22.67 -25.37
C ALA A 227 36.05 -21.95 -25.17
N GLY A 228 36.07 -20.61 -25.29
CA GLY A 228 37.24 -19.77 -25.05
C GLY A 228 37.62 -19.65 -23.58
N CYS A 229 36.66 -19.45 -22.68
CA CYS A 229 36.91 -19.19 -21.27
C CYS A 229 36.99 -20.48 -20.40
N SER A 230 36.29 -21.53 -20.77
CA SER A 230 36.30 -22.80 -20.01
C SER A 230 37.49 -23.68 -20.30
N HIS A 231 38.26 -23.45 -21.39
CA HIS A 231 39.32 -24.31 -21.89
C HIS A 231 38.89 -25.76 -22.20
N HIS A 232 37.57 -25.99 -22.30
CA HIS A 232 36.95 -27.28 -22.65
C HIS A 232 35.89 -27.09 -23.69
N PRO A 233 35.53 -28.14 -24.47
CA PRO A 233 34.37 -28.09 -25.37
C PRO A 233 33.11 -27.70 -24.61
N CYS A 234 32.41 -26.68 -25.06
CA CYS A 234 31.19 -26.20 -24.44
C CYS A 234 30.03 -26.42 -25.43
N PRO A 235 29.31 -27.53 -25.31
CA PRO A 235 28.21 -27.80 -26.20
C PRO A 235 27.05 -26.83 -25.99
N GLU A 236 26.27 -26.53 -27.03
CA GLU A 236 25.10 -25.64 -26.99
C GLU A 236 24.12 -26.01 -25.88
N THR A 237 23.98 -27.29 -25.55
CA THR A 237 23.10 -27.78 -24.50
C THR A 237 23.50 -27.24 -23.09
N VAL A 238 24.80 -27.07 -22.86
CA VAL A 238 25.30 -26.47 -21.61
C VAL A 238 24.97 -24.99 -21.55
N VAL A 239 25.18 -24.27 -22.66
CA VAL A 239 24.87 -22.84 -22.75
C VAL A 239 23.37 -22.60 -22.63
N ARG A 240 22.51 -23.43 -23.23
CA ARG A 240 21.06 -23.39 -23.05
C ARG A 240 20.68 -23.61 -21.59
N GLY A 241 21.25 -24.60 -20.92
CA GLY A 241 20.98 -24.85 -19.50
C GLY A 241 21.38 -23.69 -18.59
N ILE A 242 22.52 -23.03 -18.86
CA ILE A 242 22.93 -21.81 -18.14
C ILE A 242 21.94 -20.67 -18.43
N ALA A 243 21.53 -20.48 -19.68
CA ALA A 243 20.58 -19.45 -20.05
C ALA A 243 19.20 -19.67 -19.40
N GLU A 244 18.70 -20.91 -19.37
CA GLU A 244 17.46 -21.27 -18.69
C GLU A 244 17.53 -20.97 -17.18
N MET A 245 18.62 -21.34 -16.54
CA MET A 245 18.83 -21.04 -15.11
C MET A 245 18.82 -19.52 -14.82
N ILE A 246 19.54 -18.74 -15.63
CA ILE A 246 19.60 -17.28 -15.48
C ILE A 246 18.21 -16.68 -15.75
N TRP A 247 17.48 -17.16 -16.73
CA TRP A 247 16.14 -16.69 -17.08
C TRP A 247 15.14 -16.99 -15.95
N ASP A 248 15.12 -18.20 -15.42
CA ASP A 248 14.26 -18.59 -14.30
C ASP A 248 14.53 -17.75 -13.05
N HIS A 249 15.80 -17.46 -12.79
CA HIS A 249 16.20 -16.59 -11.70
C HIS A 249 15.71 -15.14 -11.89
N THR A 250 15.90 -14.61 -13.12
CA THR A 250 15.41 -13.27 -13.50
C THR A 250 13.90 -13.16 -13.34
N LEU A 251 13.15 -14.16 -13.79
CA LEU A 251 11.69 -14.20 -13.63
C LEU A 251 11.27 -14.29 -12.16
N SER A 252 12.03 -15.02 -11.34
CA SER A 252 11.75 -15.12 -9.91
C SER A 252 11.90 -13.78 -9.20
N TYR A 253 12.92 -13.00 -9.53
CA TYR A 253 13.13 -11.66 -8.98
C TYR A 253 12.02 -10.70 -9.43
N SER A 254 11.69 -10.69 -10.70
CA SER A 254 10.60 -9.86 -11.23
C SER A 254 9.26 -10.19 -10.58
N LYS A 255 8.95 -11.48 -10.37
CA LYS A 255 7.75 -11.91 -9.63
C LYS A 255 7.77 -11.42 -8.18
N ASN A 256 8.94 -11.43 -7.53
CA ASN A 256 9.06 -10.92 -6.16
C ASN A 256 8.80 -9.41 -6.10
N THR A 257 9.40 -8.64 -7.02
CA THR A 257 9.14 -7.20 -7.15
C THR A 257 7.65 -6.91 -7.32
N LEU A 258 6.98 -7.57 -8.25
CA LEU A 258 5.54 -7.38 -8.48
C LEU A 258 4.70 -7.73 -7.25
N ARG A 259 5.03 -8.83 -6.54
CA ARG A 259 4.35 -9.23 -5.31
C ARG A 259 4.50 -8.21 -4.18
N VAL A 260 5.70 -7.59 -4.02
CA VAL A 260 5.91 -6.54 -3.03
C VAL A 260 5.08 -5.30 -3.36
N ILE A 261 5.06 -4.88 -4.62
CA ILE A 261 4.23 -3.74 -5.05
C ILE A 261 2.75 -4.07 -4.83
N GLU A 262 2.31 -5.28 -5.15
CA GLU A 262 0.95 -5.75 -4.93
C GLU A 262 0.57 -5.71 -3.44
N SER A 263 1.47 -6.15 -2.56
CA SER A 263 1.26 -6.08 -1.10
C SER A 263 1.20 -4.63 -0.59
N LEU A 264 1.97 -3.71 -1.18
CA LEU A 264 1.88 -2.28 -0.88
C LEU A 264 0.52 -1.71 -1.30
N VAL A 265 0.04 -2.06 -2.50
CA VAL A 265 -1.29 -1.65 -2.98
C VAL A 265 -2.37 -2.13 -2.01
N ASP A 266 -2.33 -3.40 -1.57
CA ASP A 266 -3.27 -3.95 -0.59
C ASP A 266 -3.20 -3.22 0.75
N GLY A 267 -1.99 -2.99 1.26
CA GLY A 267 -1.78 -2.27 2.51
C GLY A 267 -2.26 -0.83 2.47
N MET A 268 -2.24 -0.19 1.29
CA MET A 268 -2.67 1.19 1.11
C MET A 268 -4.16 1.33 0.75
N ALA A 269 -4.84 0.27 0.32
CA ALA A 269 -6.20 0.33 -0.22
C ALA A 269 -7.22 1.00 0.71
N ASN A 270 -7.06 0.82 2.03
CA ASN A 270 -7.96 1.35 3.04
C ASN A 270 -7.44 2.61 3.74
N LEU A 271 -6.31 3.19 3.30
CA LEU A 271 -5.80 4.44 3.86
C LEU A 271 -6.60 5.63 3.32
N PRO A 272 -6.91 6.63 4.16
CA PRO A 272 -7.66 7.81 3.71
C PRO A 272 -6.79 8.74 2.89
N GLY A 273 -7.40 9.44 1.93
CA GLY A 273 -6.71 10.47 1.16
C GLY A 273 -5.94 9.94 -0.04
N GLN A 274 -4.84 10.61 -0.39
CA GLN A 274 -4.06 10.26 -1.58
C GLN A 274 -3.04 9.17 -1.27
N ARG A 275 -2.95 8.20 -2.18
CA ARG A 275 -2.09 7.01 -2.05
C ARG A 275 -1.19 6.89 -3.27
N MET A 276 0.12 6.85 -3.02
CA MET A 276 1.11 6.82 -4.07
C MET A 276 2.27 5.89 -3.73
N ILE A 277 2.69 5.10 -4.70
CA ILE A 277 3.95 4.36 -4.66
C ILE A 277 4.93 5.08 -5.60
N LEU A 278 6.10 5.44 -5.10
CA LEU A 278 7.23 5.88 -5.89
C LEU A 278 8.23 4.73 -5.95
N MET A 279 8.17 3.98 -7.05
CA MET A 279 9.04 2.84 -7.29
C MET A 279 10.32 3.29 -7.98
N THR A 280 11.46 3.02 -7.36
CA THR A 280 12.79 3.28 -7.92
C THR A 280 13.43 1.95 -8.28
N SER A 281 13.77 1.74 -9.56
CA SER A 281 14.26 0.46 -10.07
C SER A 281 15.26 0.66 -11.22
N GLY A 282 16.10 -0.35 -11.46
CA GLY A 282 16.88 -0.47 -12.70
C GLY A 282 16.08 -1.09 -13.86
N GLY A 283 14.79 -1.34 -13.66
CA GLY A 283 13.92 -2.04 -14.60
C GLY A 283 13.96 -3.55 -14.45
N PHE A 284 12.91 -4.22 -14.87
CA PHE A 284 12.75 -5.67 -14.74
C PHE A 284 12.02 -6.28 -15.92
N LEU A 285 12.30 -7.56 -16.18
CA LEU A 285 11.71 -8.30 -17.29
C LEU A 285 10.52 -9.14 -16.81
N THR A 286 9.36 -9.02 -17.46
CA THR A 286 8.14 -9.75 -17.08
C THR A 286 7.87 -10.99 -17.93
N GLY A 287 8.68 -11.25 -18.97
CA GLY A 287 8.46 -12.34 -19.92
C GLY A 287 7.29 -12.07 -20.87
N VAL A 288 6.89 -13.09 -21.61
CA VAL A 288 5.84 -12.99 -22.65
C VAL A 288 4.43 -12.85 -22.05
N ARG A 289 4.23 -13.28 -20.80
CA ARG A 289 2.92 -13.22 -20.13
C ARG A 289 2.83 -11.99 -19.22
N GLN A 290 2.24 -10.93 -19.71
CA GLN A 290 2.00 -9.69 -18.96
C GLN A 290 0.87 -9.81 -17.90
N THR A 291 0.27 -10.99 -17.75
CA THR A 291 -0.91 -11.20 -16.88
C THR A 291 -0.73 -10.68 -15.46
N ASN A 292 0.48 -10.78 -14.89
CA ASN A 292 0.75 -10.29 -13.53
C ASN A 292 0.80 -8.76 -13.48
N LEU A 293 1.30 -8.09 -14.52
CA LEU A 293 1.27 -6.63 -14.62
C LEU A 293 -0.16 -6.11 -14.75
N ASP A 294 -0.98 -6.74 -15.60
CA ASP A 294 -2.37 -6.35 -15.79
C ASP A 294 -3.19 -6.50 -14.51
N LEU A 295 -2.95 -7.59 -13.75
CA LEU A 295 -3.57 -7.79 -12.44
C LEU A 295 -3.13 -6.75 -11.42
N LEU A 296 -1.85 -6.43 -11.34
CA LEU A 296 -1.32 -5.38 -10.46
C LEU A 296 -1.93 -4.01 -10.80
N MET A 297 -1.95 -3.63 -12.09
CA MET A 297 -2.54 -2.36 -12.52
C MET A 297 -4.03 -2.29 -12.19
N THR A 298 -4.78 -3.36 -12.45
CA THR A 298 -6.20 -3.45 -12.10
C THR A 298 -6.41 -3.26 -10.59
N LYS A 299 -5.60 -3.93 -9.78
CA LYS A 299 -5.65 -3.85 -8.32
C LYS A 299 -5.31 -2.45 -7.80
N ALA A 300 -4.26 -1.81 -8.35
CA ALA A 300 -3.87 -0.45 -8.01
C ALA A 300 -4.97 0.57 -8.37
N LEU A 301 -5.62 0.41 -9.54
CA LEU A 301 -6.75 1.24 -9.94
C LEU A 301 -7.95 1.10 -8.99
N HIS A 302 -8.29 -0.12 -8.57
CA HIS A 302 -9.35 -0.35 -7.58
C HIS A 302 -9.04 0.27 -6.22
N ALA A 303 -7.77 0.18 -5.80
CA ALA A 303 -7.29 0.74 -4.55
C ALA A 303 -7.04 2.26 -4.65
N GLU A 304 -7.24 2.88 -5.80
CA GLU A 304 -6.89 4.28 -6.10
C GLU A 304 -5.44 4.63 -5.72
N VAL A 305 -4.54 3.69 -5.93
CA VAL A 305 -3.10 3.86 -5.69
C VAL A 305 -2.43 4.21 -7.01
N VAL A 306 -1.80 5.38 -7.07
CA VAL A 306 -0.98 5.80 -8.22
C VAL A 306 0.43 5.25 -8.06
N ILE A 307 0.97 4.60 -9.08
CA ILE A 307 2.33 4.09 -9.07
C ILE A 307 3.18 4.94 -10.03
N ASN A 308 4.06 5.76 -9.48
CA ASN A 308 5.10 6.46 -10.24
C ASN A 308 6.35 5.59 -10.27
N THR A 309 7.06 5.59 -11.39
CA THR A 309 8.28 4.81 -11.57
C THR A 309 9.46 5.69 -11.95
N LEU A 310 10.61 5.45 -11.32
CA LEU A 310 11.86 6.17 -11.55
C LEU A 310 12.94 5.17 -11.96
N ASP A 311 13.52 5.37 -13.16
CA ASP A 311 14.66 4.60 -13.63
C ASP A 311 15.95 5.11 -13.00
N ALA A 312 16.52 4.31 -12.08
CA ALA A 312 17.72 4.67 -11.35
C ALA A 312 19.02 4.56 -12.16
N ARG A 313 18.97 3.97 -13.37
CA ARG A 313 20.17 3.82 -14.23
C ARG A 313 20.64 5.16 -14.82
N GLY A 314 19.80 6.19 -14.78
CA GLY A 314 20.13 7.50 -15.31
C GLY A 314 20.19 7.54 -16.85
N LEU A 315 21.14 8.32 -17.38
CA LEU A 315 21.45 8.33 -18.81
C LEU A 315 22.31 7.14 -19.17
N PHE A 316 21.84 6.29 -20.07
CA PHE A 316 22.61 5.19 -20.59
C PHE A 316 22.69 5.26 -22.12
N TYR A 317 23.90 4.98 -22.62
CA TYR A 317 24.11 4.86 -24.07
C TYR A 317 23.64 3.49 -24.53
N VAL A 318 22.66 3.49 -25.39
CA VAL A 318 22.12 2.26 -25.99
C VAL A 318 22.78 2.06 -27.34
N GLY A 319 23.80 1.20 -27.38
CA GLY A 319 24.36 0.77 -28.66
C GLY A 319 23.34 -0.06 -29.47
N PRO A 320 23.48 -0.14 -30.80
CA PRO A 320 22.50 -0.79 -31.67
C PRO A 320 22.17 -2.26 -31.31
N ARG A 321 23.09 -2.96 -30.63
CA ARG A 321 22.92 -4.37 -30.22
C ARG A 321 22.32 -4.55 -28.82
N SER A 322 22.30 -3.49 -27.98
CA SER A 322 21.78 -3.54 -26.60
C SER A 322 20.43 -2.82 -26.45
N SER A 323 19.93 -2.17 -27.50
CA SER A 323 18.72 -1.34 -27.47
C SER A 323 17.48 -2.09 -27.04
N GLN A 324 17.26 -3.31 -27.53
CA GLN A 324 16.05 -4.07 -27.27
C GLN A 324 15.93 -4.53 -25.81
N GLY A 325 17.02 -5.01 -25.20
CA GLY A 325 17.00 -5.44 -23.81
C GLY A 325 16.73 -4.29 -22.83
N VAL A 326 17.33 -3.14 -23.10
CA VAL A 326 17.15 -1.92 -22.29
C VAL A 326 15.72 -1.39 -22.42
N SER A 327 15.14 -1.41 -23.63
CA SER A 327 13.75 -1.00 -23.85
C SER A 327 12.79 -1.86 -23.05
N LEU A 328 12.94 -3.19 -23.09
CA LEU A 328 12.05 -4.11 -22.38
C LEU A 328 12.10 -3.96 -20.85
N LEU A 329 13.26 -3.62 -20.27
CA LEU A 329 13.38 -3.29 -18.85
C LEU A 329 12.61 -2.02 -18.51
N SER A 330 12.69 -1.01 -19.36
CA SER A 330 11.97 0.27 -19.20
C SER A 330 10.47 0.13 -19.47
N ASP A 331 10.08 -0.72 -20.43
CA ASP A 331 8.69 -0.92 -20.85
C ASP A 331 7.81 -1.42 -19.69
N SER A 332 8.33 -2.31 -18.83
CA SER A 332 7.60 -2.77 -17.65
C SER A 332 7.32 -1.64 -16.66
N MET A 333 8.30 -0.76 -16.43
CA MET A 333 8.14 0.40 -15.55
C MET A 333 7.18 1.43 -16.14
N ALA A 334 7.29 1.70 -17.44
CA ALA A 334 6.38 2.58 -18.16
C ALA A 334 4.94 2.06 -18.09
N ALA A 335 4.74 0.75 -18.36
CA ALA A 335 3.43 0.12 -18.32
C ALA A 335 2.77 0.25 -16.94
N VAL A 336 3.50 0.01 -15.85
CA VAL A 336 2.98 0.14 -14.48
C VAL A 336 2.58 1.58 -14.17
N ALA A 337 3.43 2.56 -14.52
CA ALA A 337 3.13 3.96 -14.30
C ALA A 337 1.91 4.40 -15.12
N ASP A 338 1.94 4.21 -16.43
CA ASP A 338 0.86 4.62 -17.33
C ASP A 338 -0.47 3.93 -16.98
N GLY A 339 -0.41 2.62 -16.67
CA GLY A 339 -1.59 1.83 -16.32
C GLY A 339 -2.30 2.30 -15.06
N THR A 340 -1.57 2.91 -14.11
CA THR A 340 -2.13 3.39 -12.83
C THR A 340 -2.35 4.90 -12.80
N GLY A 341 -2.10 5.61 -13.92
CA GLY A 341 -2.19 7.07 -13.99
C GLY A 341 -1.01 7.79 -13.36
N GLY A 342 0.11 7.08 -13.19
CA GLY A 342 1.38 7.62 -12.72
C GLY A 342 2.25 8.19 -13.85
N THR A 343 3.49 8.48 -13.52
CA THR A 343 4.50 9.01 -14.44
C THR A 343 5.75 8.15 -14.39
N PHE A 344 6.33 7.86 -15.55
CA PHE A 344 7.62 7.22 -15.68
C PHE A 344 8.72 8.25 -15.92
N TYR A 345 9.63 8.41 -14.95
CA TYR A 345 10.82 9.26 -15.05
C TYR A 345 12.01 8.42 -15.44
N HIS A 346 12.63 8.72 -16.58
CA HIS A 346 13.70 7.91 -17.15
C HIS A 346 14.68 8.75 -17.98
N ASN A 347 15.79 8.13 -18.35
CA ASN A 347 16.82 8.70 -19.22
C ASN A 347 17.31 10.08 -18.73
N ASN A 348 17.55 10.18 -17.43
CA ASN A 348 17.98 11.43 -16.79
C ASN A 348 18.84 11.12 -15.55
N ASN A 349 20.01 11.77 -15.42
CA ASN A 349 20.90 11.59 -14.28
C ASN A 349 20.47 12.41 -13.05
N ASP A 350 19.55 13.37 -13.21
CA ASP A 350 19.03 14.18 -12.11
C ASP A 350 17.91 13.41 -11.38
N LEU A 351 18.29 12.43 -10.58
CA LEU A 351 17.36 11.63 -9.80
C LEU A 351 16.65 12.47 -8.72
N GLU A 352 17.31 13.51 -8.20
CA GLU A 352 16.71 14.43 -7.23
C GLU A 352 15.49 15.14 -7.84
N ARG A 353 15.64 15.64 -9.05
CA ARG A 353 14.52 16.18 -9.82
C ARG A 353 13.43 15.12 -10.03
N GLY A 354 13.81 13.90 -10.36
CA GLY A 354 12.89 12.77 -10.51
C GLY A 354 12.06 12.52 -9.26
N PHE A 355 12.68 12.39 -8.10
CA PHE A 355 11.98 12.23 -6.82
C PHE A 355 11.07 13.41 -6.50
N ARG A 356 11.52 14.64 -6.76
CA ARG A 356 10.71 15.83 -6.54
C ARG A 356 9.50 15.88 -7.48
N GLU A 357 9.68 15.67 -8.79
CA GLU A 357 8.58 15.69 -9.77
C GLU A 357 7.56 14.57 -9.55
N LEU A 358 8.01 13.38 -9.20
CA LEU A 358 7.14 12.21 -8.96
C LEU A 358 6.53 12.18 -7.57
N GLY A 359 7.27 12.68 -6.58
CA GLY A 359 6.86 12.65 -5.17
C GLY A 359 6.03 13.86 -4.75
N MET A 360 6.02 14.95 -5.52
CA MET A 360 5.19 16.13 -5.24
C MET A 360 3.77 15.92 -5.77
N MET A 361 2.79 16.47 -5.04
CA MET A 361 1.44 16.58 -5.57
C MET A 361 1.42 17.52 -6.78
N PRO A 362 0.67 17.18 -7.82
CA PRO A 362 0.40 18.16 -8.86
C PRO A 362 -0.26 19.40 -8.25
N GLU A 363 0.23 20.59 -8.57
CA GLU A 363 -0.33 21.85 -8.10
C GLU A 363 -1.82 22.00 -8.48
N THR A 364 -2.21 21.38 -9.59
CA THR A 364 -3.59 21.36 -10.06
C THR A 364 -3.95 19.98 -10.58
N THR A 365 -5.02 19.40 -10.02
CA THR A 365 -5.64 18.15 -10.49
C THR A 365 -7.10 18.42 -10.78
N TYR A 366 -7.54 18.04 -11.97
CA TYR A 366 -8.95 18.08 -12.38
C TYR A 366 -9.58 16.73 -12.07
N LEU A 367 -10.68 16.74 -11.34
CA LEU A 367 -11.45 15.53 -11.05
C LEU A 367 -12.69 15.56 -11.96
N LEU A 368 -12.72 14.66 -12.93
CA LEU A 368 -13.81 14.49 -13.87
C LEU A 368 -14.65 13.30 -13.43
N GLY A 369 -15.97 13.48 -13.37
CA GLY A 369 -16.90 12.41 -13.06
C GLY A 369 -17.90 12.21 -14.20
N PHE A 370 -18.16 10.95 -14.56
CA PHE A 370 -19.21 10.60 -15.52
C PHE A 370 -19.97 9.36 -15.03
N ALA A 371 -21.25 9.31 -15.37
CA ALA A 371 -22.05 8.11 -15.17
C ALA A 371 -21.98 7.29 -16.47
N PRO A 372 -21.51 6.02 -16.44
CA PRO A 372 -21.52 5.18 -17.63
C PRO A 372 -22.92 5.09 -18.23
N SER A 373 -23.02 5.28 -19.55
CA SER A 373 -24.31 5.28 -20.26
C SER A 373 -25.00 3.92 -20.28
N GLU A 374 -24.24 2.87 -20.06
CA GLU A 374 -24.73 1.51 -19.84
C GLU A 374 -24.08 1.02 -18.55
N VAL A 375 -24.86 0.83 -17.48
CA VAL A 375 -24.36 0.24 -16.23
C VAL A 375 -24.13 -1.26 -16.50
N VAL A 376 -22.99 -1.58 -17.06
CA VAL A 376 -22.60 -2.99 -17.24
C VAL A 376 -21.82 -3.39 -16.00
N ALA A 377 -22.54 -3.99 -15.03
CA ALA A 377 -21.92 -4.61 -13.87
C ALA A 377 -21.29 -5.97 -14.26
N ASP A 378 -20.32 -5.95 -15.19
CA ASP A 378 -19.74 -7.16 -15.78
C ASP A 378 -18.42 -7.60 -15.13
N GLY A 379 -17.91 -6.80 -14.19
CA GLY A 379 -16.63 -7.06 -13.53
C GLY A 379 -15.41 -6.95 -14.44
N ARG A 380 -15.57 -6.37 -15.65
CA ARG A 380 -14.50 -6.26 -16.64
C ARG A 380 -13.82 -4.90 -16.59
N PHE A 381 -12.64 -4.86 -17.12
CA PHE A 381 -11.90 -3.62 -17.33
C PHE A 381 -12.46 -2.85 -18.52
N HIS A 382 -12.81 -1.58 -18.29
CA HIS A 382 -13.27 -0.62 -19.28
C HIS A 382 -12.16 0.39 -19.55
N SER A 383 -11.72 0.47 -20.82
CA SER A 383 -10.68 1.42 -21.20
C SER A 383 -11.22 2.85 -21.25
N LEU A 384 -10.53 3.76 -20.56
CA LEU A 384 -10.81 5.19 -20.60
C LEU A 384 -9.81 5.93 -21.46
N LYS A 385 -10.30 6.91 -22.19
CA LYS A 385 -9.47 7.88 -22.89
C LYS A 385 -9.96 9.29 -22.59
N VAL A 386 -9.09 10.08 -21.96
CA VAL A 386 -9.35 11.51 -21.75
C VAL A 386 -8.62 12.30 -22.82
N ARG A 387 -9.26 13.32 -23.36
CA ARG A 387 -8.68 14.26 -24.32
C ARG A 387 -8.98 15.68 -23.90
N LEU A 388 -8.12 16.61 -24.34
CA LEU A 388 -8.44 18.03 -24.31
C LEU A 388 -9.21 18.42 -25.56
N ALA A 389 -10.33 19.10 -25.37
CA ALA A 389 -11.05 19.73 -26.45
C ALA A 389 -10.14 20.80 -27.11
N ALA A 390 -10.22 20.92 -28.43
CA ALA A 390 -9.53 21.95 -29.21
C ALA A 390 -7.97 21.91 -29.24
N GLY A 391 -7.35 20.70 -29.30
CA GLY A 391 -5.96 20.54 -29.76
C GLY A 391 -4.90 21.38 -29.05
N LYS A 392 -5.09 21.73 -27.78
CA LYS A 392 -4.10 22.47 -26.99
C LYS A 392 -2.80 21.64 -26.84
N PRO A 393 -1.62 22.24 -26.97
CA PRO A 393 -0.34 21.51 -26.95
C PRO A 393 0.07 21.14 -25.52
N TYR A 394 -0.83 20.54 -24.77
CA TYR A 394 -0.60 20.09 -23.40
C TYR A 394 -0.53 18.56 -23.34
N SER A 395 0.30 18.04 -22.47
CA SER A 395 0.28 16.62 -22.10
C SER A 395 -0.77 16.37 -21.02
N LEU A 396 -1.46 15.25 -21.14
CA LEU A 396 -2.53 14.87 -20.24
C LEU A 396 -2.18 13.55 -19.59
N GLN A 397 -2.27 13.50 -18.27
CA GLN A 397 -2.07 12.32 -17.46
C GLN A 397 -3.40 11.96 -16.81
N ALA A 398 -3.94 10.77 -17.10
CA ALA A 398 -5.16 10.24 -16.53
C ALA A 398 -5.07 8.72 -16.52
N ARG A 399 -5.84 8.06 -15.64
CA ARG A 399 -5.91 6.60 -15.64
C ARG A 399 -6.46 6.07 -16.97
N LEU A 400 -5.93 4.92 -17.41
CA LEU A 400 -6.27 4.32 -18.70
C LEU A 400 -7.60 3.54 -18.68
N GLY A 401 -8.20 3.36 -17.51
CA GLY A 401 -9.46 2.63 -17.39
C GLY A 401 -9.96 2.49 -15.95
N TYR A 402 -11.02 1.73 -15.82
CA TYR A 402 -11.59 1.31 -14.54
C TYR A 402 -12.16 -0.10 -14.70
N THR A 403 -12.28 -0.83 -13.60
CA THR A 403 -13.01 -2.09 -13.62
C THR A 403 -14.45 -1.83 -13.17
N ALA A 404 -15.41 -2.22 -14.01
CA ALA A 404 -16.81 -2.12 -13.66
C ALA A 404 -17.15 -3.04 -12.46
N PRO A 405 -18.11 -2.65 -11.60
CA PRO A 405 -18.60 -3.56 -10.56
C PRO A 405 -19.09 -4.87 -11.20
N SER A 406 -18.84 -6.01 -10.56
CA SER A 406 -19.44 -7.27 -11.00
C SER A 406 -20.87 -7.38 -10.46
N ALA A 407 -21.82 -7.84 -11.28
CA ALA A 407 -23.19 -8.12 -10.83
C ALA A 407 -23.22 -9.12 -9.64
N ASN A 408 -22.21 -10.01 -9.55
CA ASN A 408 -22.00 -10.88 -8.41
C ASN A 408 -21.37 -10.18 -7.19
N ALA A 409 -20.72 -9.03 -7.37
CA ALA A 409 -20.18 -8.24 -6.27
C ALA A 409 -21.30 -7.49 -5.50
N ALA A 410 -22.42 -7.18 -6.15
CA ALA A 410 -23.59 -6.62 -5.47
C ALA A 410 -24.25 -7.62 -4.50
N THR A 411 -23.97 -8.91 -4.64
CA THR A 411 -24.45 -9.98 -3.75
C THR A 411 -23.42 -10.39 -2.68
N LEU A 412 -22.17 -9.95 -2.84
CA LEU A 412 -21.15 -10.05 -1.81
C LEU A 412 -21.12 -8.72 -1.02
N VAL A 413 -22.23 -8.42 -0.34
CA VAL A 413 -22.14 -7.58 0.86
C VAL A 413 -21.26 -8.37 1.80
N SER A 414 -19.97 -8.06 1.78
CA SER A 414 -18.99 -8.67 2.68
C SER A 414 -19.53 -8.56 4.11
N PRO A 415 -19.45 -9.60 4.95
CA PRO A 415 -19.77 -9.47 6.37
C PRO A 415 -19.10 -8.25 7.02
N LEU A 416 -17.98 -7.80 6.44
CA LEU A 416 -17.25 -6.60 6.82
C LEU A 416 -18.05 -5.30 6.63
N SER A 417 -18.95 -5.22 5.63
CA SER A 417 -19.76 -4.02 5.42
C SER A 417 -20.77 -3.79 6.56
N LYS A 418 -21.27 -4.86 7.18
CA LYS A 418 -22.14 -4.75 8.35
C LYS A 418 -21.36 -4.30 9.58
N LEU A 419 -20.16 -4.83 9.79
CA LEU A 419 -19.27 -4.41 10.86
C LEU A 419 -18.86 -2.93 10.67
N GLU A 420 -18.53 -2.52 9.46
CA GLU A 420 -18.13 -1.14 9.15
C GLU A 420 -19.27 -0.14 9.34
N SER A 421 -20.51 -0.49 8.95
CA SER A 421 -21.67 0.35 9.21
C SER A 421 -21.92 0.55 10.70
N GLU A 422 -21.67 -0.49 11.51
CA GLU A 422 -21.86 -0.42 12.95
C GLU A 422 -20.73 0.32 13.69
N VAL A 423 -19.55 0.45 13.11
CA VAL A 423 -18.48 1.32 13.63
C VAL A 423 -18.90 2.79 13.60
N ILE A 424 -19.71 3.19 12.61
CA ILE A 424 -20.19 4.57 12.43
C ILE A 424 -21.51 4.79 13.20
N ALA A 425 -22.30 3.74 13.44
CA ALA A 425 -23.54 3.80 14.19
C ALA A 425 -23.29 4.05 15.68
N SER A 426 -24.27 4.63 16.38
CA SER A 426 -24.20 4.90 17.82
C SER A 426 -24.84 3.82 18.69
N ASP A 427 -25.53 2.86 18.08
CA ASP A 427 -26.36 1.89 18.78
C ASP A 427 -25.52 0.83 19.54
N THR A 428 -25.98 0.42 20.71
CA THR A 428 -25.40 -0.70 21.42
C THR A 428 -26.01 -2.01 20.90
N ILE A 429 -25.15 -2.96 20.50
CA ILE A 429 -25.55 -4.25 19.96
C ILE A 429 -25.00 -5.35 20.87
N THR A 430 -25.83 -6.36 21.20
CA THR A 430 -25.48 -7.44 22.14
C THR A 430 -25.79 -8.83 21.56
N ASP A 431 -25.85 -8.98 20.24
CA ASP A 431 -26.18 -10.28 19.59
C ASP A 431 -25.02 -11.27 19.73
N LEU A 432 -23.80 -10.79 19.69
CA LEU A 432 -22.60 -11.56 20.02
C LEU A 432 -22.38 -11.52 21.54
N PRO A 433 -22.06 -12.65 22.20
CA PRO A 433 -21.79 -12.68 23.64
C PRO A 433 -20.41 -12.06 23.97
N ALA A 434 -20.31 -10.74 23.74
CA ALA A 434 -19.14 -9.93 23.97
C ALA A 434 -19.55 -8.55 24.49
N TRP A 435 -18.70 -7.94 25.34
CA TRP A 435 -18.84 -6.55 25.79
C TRP A 435 -17.49 -5.87 25.90
N PHE A 436 -17.48 -4.56 25.99
CA PHE A 436 -16.25 -3.75 25.97
C PHE A 436 -16.12 -2.89 27.21
N THR A 437 -14.88 -2.75 27.71
CA THR A 437 -14.50 -1.80 28.75
C THR A 437 -13.32 -0.95 28.27
N TRP A 438 -13.12 0.20 28.90
CA TRP A 438 -12.12 1.17 28.52
C TRP A 438 -11.23 1.51 29.71
N GLU A 439 -9.92 1.39 29.54
CA GLU A 439 -8.94 1.63 30.59
C GLU A 439 -7.91 2.66 30.14
N GLN A 440 -7.41 3.46 31.09
CA GLN A 440 -6.29 4.36 30.79
C GLN A 440 -5.04 3.55 30.49
N TRP A 441 -4.36 3.93 29.41
CA TRP A 441 -3.08 3.33 29.10
C TRP A 441 -1.99 3.84 30.06
N ALA A 442 -1.22 2.95 30.65
CA ALA A 442 -0.14 3.30 31.59
C ALA A 442 1.15 3.83 30.90
N GLY A 443 1.18 3.83 29.56
CA GLY A 443 2.30 4.31 28.72
C GLY A 443 2.05 5.71 28.14
N PRO A 444 2.47 5.94 26.88
CA PRO A 444 2.19 7.19 26.15
C PRO A 444 0.69 7.49 26.10
N PRO A 445 0.26 8.76 25.93
CA PRO A 445 -1.16 9.12 25.94
C PRO A 445 -2.01 8.22 25.04
N GLY A 446 -3.06 7.63 25.60
CA GLY A 446 -3.91 6.67 24.89
C GLY A 446 -4.93 6.00 25.79
N ILE A 447 -5.78 5.18 25.17
CA ILE A 447 -6.82 4.40 25.85
C ILE A 447 -6.72 2.94 25.42
N THR A 448 -6.91 2.02 26.35
CA THR A 448 -6.99 0.59 26.05
C THR A 448 -8.44 0.15 26.05
N MET A 449 -8.90 -0.38 24.92
CA MET A 449 -10.14 -1.13 24.81
C MET A 449 -9.88 -2.57 25.24
N VAL A 450 -10.71 -3.08 26.12
CA VAL A 450 -10.72 -4.50 26.53
C VAL A 450 -12.04 -5.12 26.07
N ALA A 451 -11.95 -6.06 25.16
CA ALA A 451 -13.07 -6.90 24.72
C ALA A 451 -13.15 -8.12 25.62
N HIS A 452 -14.30 -8.33 26.23
CA HIS A 452 -14.62 -9.48 27.06
C HIS A 452 -15.50 -10.42 26.27
N LEU A 453 -15.12 -11.69 26.16
CA LEU A 453 -15.82 -12.72 25.39
C LEU A 453 -16.36 -13.81 26.34
N ASP A 454 -17.66 -14.06 26.31
CA ASP A 454 -18.26 -15.22 26.97
C ASP A 454 -18.11 -16.44 26.05
N VAL A 455 -17.00 -17.16 26.22
CA VAL A 455 -16.63 -18.32 25.40
C VAL A 455 -17.67 -19.42 25.46
N SER A 456 -18.44 -19.54 26.56
CA SER A 456 -19.46 -20.58 26.74
C SER A 456 -20.67 -20.41 25.81
N ARG A 457 -20.92 -19.14 25.37
CA ARG A 457 -22.06 -18.78 24.53
C ARG A 457 -21.66 -18.51 23.07
N LEU A 458 -20.36 -18.47 22.78
CA LEU A 458 -19.88 -18.38 21.40
C LEU A 458 -20.13 -19.68 20.65
N ARG A 459 -20.50 -19.55 19.39
CA ARG A 459 -20.58 -20.70 18.48
C ARG A 459 -19.20 -21.06 17.95
N PHE A 460 -18.90 -22.36 17.94
CA PHE A 460 -17.66 -22.90 17.40
C PHE A 460 -17.95 -23.94 16.31
N GLU A 461 -17.10 -23.98 15.32
CA GLU A 461 -17.02 -25.10 14.40
C GLU A 461 -16.12 -26.18 15.03
N THR A 462 -16.56 -27.43 15.08
CA THR A 462 -15.75 -28.55 15.60
C THR A 462 -15.08 -29.28 14.44
N SER A 463 -13.75 -29.35 14.45
CA SER A 463 -12.95 -30.05 13.43
C SER A 463 -11.74 -30.69 14.10
N GLN A 464 -11.52 -32.00 13.93
CA GLN A 464 -10.36 -32.73 14.45
C GLN A 464 -10.13 -32.51 15.96
N ASP A 465 -11.18 -32.72 16.77
CA ASP A 465 -11.20 -32.53 18.24
C ASP A 465 -10.80 -31.11 18.70
N ARG A 466 -10.92 -30.12 17.82
CA ARG A 466 -10.71 -28.73 18.12
C ARG A 466 -11.93 -27.86 17.82
N ARG A 467 -12.11 -26.81 18.63
CA ARG A 467 -13.18 -25.82 18.48
C ARG A 467 -12.61 -24.56 17.84
N LYS A 468 -13.09 -24.26 16.64
CA LYS A 468 -12.59 -23.13 15.83
C LYS A 468 -13.61 -22.01 15.75
N GLN A 469 -13.13 -20.78 15.92
CA GLN A 469 -13.89 -19.55 15.69
C GLN A 469 -12.93 -18.44 15.27
N LYS A 470 -13.40 -17.52 14.45
CA LYS A 470 -12.68 -16.30 14.10
C LYS A 470 -13.53 -15.09 14.42
N LEU A 471 -12.94 -14.12 15.12
CA LEU A 471 -13.58 -12.87 15.48
C LEU A 471 -12.80 -11.71 14.89
N THR A 472 -13.54 -10.73 14.35
CA THR A 472 -12.97 -9.45 13.95
C THR A 472 -13.43 -8.40 14.95
N ILE A 473 -12.51 -7.59 15.49
CA ILE A 473 -12.78 -6.55 16.48
C ILE A 473 -12.23 -5.23 15.92
N VAL A 474 -13.06 -4.20 15.87
CA VAL A 474 -12.66 -2.85 15.47
C VAL A 474 -12.89 -1.91 16.63
N ALA A 475 -11.91 -1.07 16.94
CA ALA A 475 -12.03 0.01 17.91
C ALA A 475 -11.55 1.33 17.31
N VAL A 476 -12.31 2.40 17.53
CA VAL A 476 -12.01 3.75 17.03
C VAL A 476 -12.16 4.81 18.11
N LEU A 477 -11.36 5.87 17.99
CA LEU A 477 -11.54 7.12 18.72
C LEU A 477 -12.03 8.21 17.77
N LEU A 478 -13.05 8.93 18.20
CA LEU A 478 -13.64 10.07 17.51
C LEU A 478 -13.47 11.32 18.36
N ASP A 479 -13.23 12.47 17.74
CA ASP A 479 -13.18 13.75 18.42
C ASP A 479 -14.58 14.21 18.88
N SER A 480 -14.66 15.34 19.57
CA SER A 480 -15.92 15.92 20.05
C SER A 480 -16.91 16.33 18.95
N ARG A 481 -16.47 16.34 17.69
CA ARG A 481 -17.29 16.64 16.51
C ARG A 481 -17.67 15.38 15.72
N GLY A 482 -17.28 14.18 16.23
CA GLY A 482 -17.47 12.91 15.54
C GLY A 482 -16.43 12.64 14.44
N GLY A 483 -15.38 13.47 14.33
CA GLY A 483 -14.26 13.26 13.42
C GLY A 483 -13.38 12.08 13.87
N PHE A 484 -12.97 11.25 12.93
CA PHE A 484 -12.08 10.13 13.20
C PHE A 484 -10.68 10.60 13.62
N VAL A 485 -10.17 10.05 14.71
CA VAL A 485 -8.83 10.37 15.26
C VAL A 485 -7.86 9.21 15.05
N THR A 486 -8.23 8.01 15.48
CA THR A 486 -7.41 6.80 15.34
C THR A 486 -8.27 5.56 15.47
N GLY A 487 -7.83 4.46 14.90
CA GLY A 487 -8.51 3.18 15.01
C GLY A 487 -7.59 2.00 14.81
N LYS A 488 -8.03 0.85 15.31
CA LYS A 488 -7.40 -0.45 15.07
C LYS A 488 -8.44 -1.51 14.77
N ARG A 489 -8.07 -2.40 13.88
CA ARG A 489 -8.78 -3.65 13.61
C ARG A 489 -7.92 -4.81 14.10
N GLY A 490 -8.50 -5.67 14.92
CA GLY A 490 -7.90 -6.91 15.39
C GLY A 490 -8.62 -8.11 14.80
N GLU A 491 -7.88 -9.16 14.53
CA GLU A 491 -8.41 -10.45 14.22
C GLU A 491 -7.95 -11.45 15.28
N LEU A 492 -8.88 -12.25 15.77
CA LEU A 492 -8.68 -13.25 16.80
C LEU A 492 -9.11 -14.61 16.25
N GLU A 493 -8.14 -15.47 15.98
CA GLU A 493 -8.37 -16.86 15.56
C GLU A 493 -8.26 -17.78 16.78
N LEU A 494 -9.35 -18.47 17.08
CA LEU A 494 -9.48 -19.42 18.18
C LEU A 494 -9.48 -20.83 17.61
N ASN A 495 -8.67 -21.72 18.19
CA ASN A 495 -8.53 -23.12 17.77
C ASN A 495 -8.34 -24.00 19.02
N PHE A 496 -9.32 -23.98 19.94
CA PHE A 496 -9.20 -24.56 21.27
C PHE A 496 -9.28 -26.07 21.27
N THR A 497 -8.49 -26.70 22.16
CA THR A 497 -8.74 -28.05 22.63
C THR A 497 -9.98 -28.07 23.53
N GLU A 498 -10.59 -29.25 23.76
CA GLU A 498 -11.71 -29.39 24.71
C GLU A 498 -11.31 -28.92 26.13
N ALA A 499 -10.09 -29.18 26.55
CA ALA A 499 -9.56 -28.77 27.86
C ALA A 499 -9.51 -27.23 28.01
N THR A 500 -8.92 -26.54 27.02
CA THR A 500 -8.83 -25.07 26.99
C THR A 500 -10.21 -24.45 26.87
N PHE A 501 -11.09 -25.00 26.02
CA PHE A 501 -12.46 -24.55 25.92
C PHE A 501 -13.24 -24.70 27.26
N ALA A 502 -13.14 -25.83 27.94
CA ALA A 502 -13.82 -26.07 29.22
C ALA A 502 -13.33 -25.10 30.32
N GLN A 503 -12.08 -24.72 30.28
CA GLN A 503 -11.53 -23.71 31.18
C GLN A 503 -12.06 -22.31 30.83
N LEU A 504 -11.94 -21.88 29.57
CA LEU A 504 -12.36 -20.55 29.12
C LEU A 504 -13.88 -20.36 29.13
N ALA A 505 -14.65 -21.42 29.01
CA ALA A 505 -16.09 -21.39 29.19
C ALA A 505 -16.51 -20.99 30.62
N LYS A 506 -15.63 -21.18 31.62
CA LYS A 506 -15.88 -20.77 33.01
C LYS A 506 -15.36 -19.37 33.32
N THR A 507 -14.24 -18.99 32.72
CA THR A 507 -13.53 -17.73 33.06
C THR A 507 -13.81 -16.61 32.06
N GLY A 508 -14.30 -16.92 30.87
CA GLY A 508 -14.32 -16.03 29.73
C GLY A 508 -12.93 -15.84 29.13
N TYR A 509 -12.84 -15.02 28.09
CA TYR A 509 -11.58 -14.58 27.50
C TYR A 509 -11.58 -13.05 27.30
N THR A 510 -10.42 -12.41 27.46
CA THR A 510 -10.27 -10.96 27.25
C THR A 510 -9.20 -10.69 26.21
N ALA A 511 -9.52 -9.79 25.26
CA ALA A 511 -8.58 -9.26 24.28
C ALA A 511 -8.44 -7.74 24.46
N ALA A 512 -7.21 -7.23 24.47
CA ALA A 512 -6.95 -5.81 24.67
C ALA A 512 -6.36 -5.16 23.41
N MET A 513 -6.75 -3.90 23.16
CA MET A 513 -6.29 -3.13 22.02
C MET A 513 -6.08 -1.66 22.44
N THR A 514 -4.85 -1.16 22.30
CA THR A 514 -4.52 0.21 22.71
C THR A 514 -4.59 1.15 21.51
N LEU A 515 -5.30 2.27 21.70
CA LEU A 515 -5.43 3.38 20.77
C LEU A 515 -4.64 4.57 21.31
N LYS A 516 -3.65 5.05 20.57
CA LYS A 516 -2.84 6.22 20.93
C LYS A 516 -3.53 7.48 20.43
N ALA A 517 -3.66 8.48 21.30
CA ALA A 517 -4.20 9.79 20.93
C ALA A 517 -3.63 10.86 21.88
N PRO A 518 -3.53 12.14 21.46
CA PRO A 518 -3.16 13.23 22.34
C PRO A 518 -4.11 13.33 23.56
N PRO A 519 -3.67 13.92 24.69
CA PRO A 519 -4.57 14.19 25.81
C PRO A 519 -5.80 14.98 25.38
N GLY A 520 -6.98 14.53 25.81
CA GLY A 520 -8.24 15.16 25.41
C GLY A 520 -9.47 14.29 25.69
N THR A 521 -10.65 14.83 25.41
CA THR A 521 -11.93 14.12 25.52
C THR A 521 -12.33 13.58 24.14
N TYR A 522 -12.64 12.29 24.09
CA TYR A 522 -12.98 11.56 22.88
C TYR A 522 -14.25 10.72 23.06
N SER A 523 -14.90 10.39 21.95
CA SER A 523 -15.85 9.31 21.90
C SER A 523 -15.14 8.04 21.41
N VAL A 524 -15.38 6.92 22.09
CA VAL A 524 -14.88 5.61 21.65
C VAL A 524 -16.01 4.81 21.03
N ARG A 525 -15.68 3.97 20.08
CA ARG A 525 -16.56 2.96 19.54
C ARG A 525 -15.80 1.66 19.34
N ALA A 526 -16.39 0.55 19.80
CA ALA A 526 -15.89 -0.79 19.52
C ALA A 526 -17.01 -1.66 18.96
N VAL A 527 -16.65 -2.49 17.98
CA VAL A 527 -17.53 -3.45 17.33
C VAL A 527 -16.77 -4.77 17.18
N ALA A 528 -17.41 -5.88 17.57
CA ALA A 528 -16.91 -7.22 17.31
C ALA A 528 -17.90 -7.99 16.45
N GLN A 529 -17.38 -8.82 15.53
CA GLN A 529 -18.17 -9.69 14.67
C GLN A 529 -17.58 -11.10 14.67
N ASP A 530 -18.44 -12.10 14.72
CA ASP A 530 -18.05 -13.49 14.50
C ASP A 530 -18.11 -13.87 13.01
N ALA A 531 -17.24 -14.79 12.59
CA ALA A 531 -17.19 -15.22 11.20
C ALA A 531 -18.22 -16.31 10.85
N LEU A 532 -18.76 -17.04 11.83
CA LEU A 532 -19.65 -18.18 11.59
C LEU A 532 -21.11 -17.77 11.39
N GLU A 533 -21.58 -16.82 12.20
CA GLU A 533 -22.99 -16.40 12.20
C GLU A 533 -23.14 -14.93 11.78
N GLY A 534 -22.04 -14.17 11.71
CA GLY A 534 -22.08 -12.74 11.43
C GLY A 534 -22.73 -11.91 12.54
N LYS A 535 -22.85 -12.45 13.76
CA LYS A 535 -23.38 -11.76 14.92
C LYS A 535 -22.46 -10.64 15.36
N LEU A 536 -23.04 -9.58 15.91
CA LEU A 536 -22.34 -8.37 16.31
C LEU A 536 -22.51 -8.09 17.81
N ALA A 537 -21.44 -7.53 18.39
CA ALA A 537 -21.51 -6.77 19.63
C ALA A 537 -20.92 -5.39 19.35
N ALA A 538 -21.59 -4.33 19.81
CA ALA A 538 -21.11 -2.98 19.63
C ALA A 538 -21.39 -2.14 20.88
N ALA A 539 -20.44 -1.35 21.30
CA ALA A 539 -20.60 -0.38 22.37
C ALA A 539 -19.74 0.86 22.13
N GLY A 540 -20.14 1.98 22.69
CA GLY A 540 -19.42 3.23 22.64
C GLY A 540 -19.63 4.04 23.91
N GLY A 541 -18.85 5.10 24.06
CA GLY A 541 -18.94 5.99 25.21
C GLY A 541 -17.94 7.14 25.14
N ALA A 542 -18.04 8.09 26.07
CA ALA A 542 -17.08 9.17 26.21
C ALA A 542 -15.89 8.69 27.05
N VAL A 543 -14.67 9.02 26.63
CA VAL A 543 -13.44 8.72 27.36
C VAL A 543 -12.53 9.94 27.40
N GLN A 544 -11.69 10.01 28.41
CA GLN A 544 -10.67 11.05 28.54
C GLN A 544 -9.29 10.40 28.45
N VAL A 545 -8.49 10.78 27.46
CA VAL A 545 -7.07 10.45 27.37
C VAL A 545 -6.29 11.45 28.19
N LYS A 546 -5.46 10.99 29.12
CA LYS A 546 -4.64 11.82 30.02
C LYS A 546 -3.21 11.95 29.53
#